data_c723e3bb446f7a23701f39fc2210a9e9
#
_entry.id   c723e3bb446f7a23701f39fc2210a9e9
#
_cell.length_a   1.000
_cell.length_b   1.000
_cell.length_c   1.000
_cell.angle_alpha   90.00
_cell.angle_beta   90.00
_cell.angle_gamma   90.00
#
_symmetry.space_group_name_H-M   'P 1'
#
loop_
_entity.id
_entity.type
_entity.pdbx_description
1 polymer ?
#
loop_
_entity_poly.entity_id
_entity_poly.type
_entity_poly.pdbx_seq_one_letter_code
_entity_poly.pdbx_strand_id
1 'polypeptide(L)'
;MDTDDEPVGRVLSRRQALAVLGLTGAGLTLAGTAAQAAGETRTIGTTTPLTVDCVAKPEMTEGPYFVDEGLNRSDIRIDTYDGTISDGTRLTLDIDVLQISADGCTALSGAVVDLWHCDAYGVYSDVAANNSVGHTFLRGYQVSDDCGRARFITVLPGWYQGRTVHYHIKIRTTGTDGNPYEFTSQLYFTDEFNAAFLATEPYAAKGTPDTTNATDFIYLQAGEQMLLDPRRVRGGWAARFAIGLDLSDTDVGDDDSGGGPGGPPPSGPPPSGSPSPTPTVSPSPSTSETVTPTGTPATSESA
;
A
#
# COMPACT_ATOMS: atom_id res chain seq x y z
N MET A 1 -7.08 -7.98 33.02
CA MET A 1 -7.44 -6.63 32.58
C MET A 1 -6.10 -5.95 32.42
N ASP A 2 -5.45 -6.28 31.35
CA ASP A 2 -4.10 -5.82 31.04
C ASP A 2 -4.21 -4.53 30.25
N THR A 3 -3.42 -3.54 30.65
CA THR A 3 -3.47 -2.15 30.23
C THR A 3 -2.41 -1.85 29.16
N ASP A 4 -2.11 -2.82 28.27
CA ASP A 4 -0.99 -2.73 27.33
C ASP A 4 -1.37 -2.17 25.96
N ASP A 5 -2.58 -1.60 25.80
CA ASP A 5 -3.08 -1.02 24.54
C ASP A 5 -3.20 0.52 24.58
N GLU A 6 -2.33 1.22 25.31
CA GLU A 6 -2.27 2.67 25.15
C GLU A 6 -1.40 3.05 23.95
N PRO A 7 -1.85 3.99 23.10
CA PRO A 7 -1.08 4.41 21.94
C PRO A 7 0.24 5.04 22.39
N VAL A 8 1.35 4.41 22.01
CA VAL A 8 2.70 4.91 22.27
C VAL A 8 2.96 6.00 21.24
N GLY A 9 2.92 7.22 21.69
CA GLY A 9 3.17 8.43 20.90
C GLY A 9 2.42 9.63 21.47
N ARG A 10 3.07 10.78 21.61
CA ARG A 10 2.43 12.00 22.10
C ARG A 10 1.43 12.51 21.08
N VAL A 11 0.15 12.20 21.28
CA VAL A 11 -0.95 12.88 20.61
C VAL A 11 -0.99 14.32 21.12
N LEU A 12 -0.43 15.26 20.36
CA LEU A 12 -0.57 16.67 20.67
C LEU A 12 -2.05 17.05 20.54
N SER A 13 -2.67 17.46 21.63
CA SER A 13 -4.07 17.87 21.62
C SER A 13 -4.24 19.10 20.72
N ARG A 14 -5.43 19.25 20.08
CA ARG A 14 -5.80 20.41 19.25
C ARG A 14 -5.53 21.77 19.90
N ARG A 15 -5.44 21.85 21.23
CA ARG A 15 -5.12 23.07 21.99
C ARG A 15 -3.63 23.43 21.97
N GLN A 16 -2.73 22.47 21.78
CA GLN A 16 -1.28 22.72 21.71
C GLN A 16 -0.85 23.14 20.30
N ALA A 17 -1.53 22.66 19.25
CA ALA A 17 -1.28 23.05 17.87
C ALA A 17 -1.67 24.52 17.57
N LEU A 18 -2.63 25.11 18.30
CA LEU A 18 -3.08 26.49 18.11
C LEU A 18 -2.20 27.53 18.80
N ALA A 19 -1.27 27.16 19.65
CA ALA A 19 -0.40 28.09 20.38
C ALA A 19 0.82 28.58 19.58
N VAL A 20 1.13 27.97 18.42
CA VAL A 20 2.30 28.32 17.57
C VAL A 20 1.96 29.26 16.41
N LEU A 21 0.70 29.52 16.12
CA LEU A 21 0.25 30.40 15.04
C LEU A 21 -0.21 31.78 15.54
N GLY A 22 0.67 32.50 16.20
CA GLY A 22 0.43 33.87 16.58
C GLY A 22 1.64 34.75 16.37
N LEU A 23 1.50 35.78 15.50
CA LEU A 23 2.33 36.95 15.32
C LEU A 23 3.21 37.00 14.06
N THR A 24 2.74 37.78 13.12
CA THR A 24 3.32 39.01 12.51
C THR A 24 2.60 39.21 11.18
N GLY A 25 2.07 40.32 10.80
CA GLY A 25 2.41 41.68 10.98
C GLY A 25 2.12 42.41 9.64
N ALA A 26 1.34 43.44 9.69
CA ALA A 26 0.84 44.23 8.56
C ALA A 26 1.95 44.94 7.78
N GLY A 27 1.76 45.09 6.46
CA GLY A 27 2.53 45.96 5.59
C GLY A 27 1.77 46.30 4.31
N LEU A 28 1.10 47.46 4.31
CA LEU A 28 0.55 48.14 3.11
C LEU A 28 1.68 48.72 2.27
N THR A 29 1.56 48.69 0.91
CA THR A 29 1.77 49.88 0.00
C THR A 29 1.41 49.52 -1.43
N LEU A 30 0.42 50.16 -1.98
CA LEU A 30 0.35 51.15 -3.10
C LEU A 30 0.87 50.74 -4.49
N ALA A 31 -0.12 50.64 -5.35
CA ALA A 31 -0.32 51.12 -6.74
C ALA A 31 0.88 51.36 -7.67
N GLY A 32 0.78 50.74 -8.82
CA GLY A 32 1.52 51.12 -10.04
C GLY A 32 0.98 50.35 -11.25
N THR A 33 0.15 51.02 -12.06
CA THR A 33 -0.35 50.56 -13.35
C THR A 33 0.75 50.59 -14.40
N ALA A 34 1.02 49.47 -15.07
CA ALA A 34 1.61 49.44 -16.41
C ALA A 34 1.04 48.24 -17.16
N ALA A 35 0.25 48.57 -18.18
CA ALA A 35 -0.21 47.62 -19.17
C ALA A 35 0.93 47.31 -20.14
N GLN A 36 1.23 46.01 -20.39
CA GLN A 36 1.88 45.59 -21.62
C GLN A 36 1.55 44.15 -21.99
N ALA A 37 1.25 44.03 -23.19
CA ALA A 37 0.94 42.99 -24.15
C ALA A 37 1.22 41.53 -23.85
N ALA A 38 0.25 40.77 -24.28
CA ALA A 38 0.14 39.32 -24.39
C ALA A 38 1.37 38.59 -24.96
N GLY A 39 1.87 37.69 -24.18
CA GLY A 39 2.59 36.53 -24.64
C GLY A 39 1.97 35.32 -23.90
N GLU A 40 1.19 34.50 -24.59
CA GLU A 40 0.66 33.25 -24.02
C GLU A 40 1.81 32.32 -23.72
N THR A 41 2.37 32.43 -22.54
CA THR A 41 3.22 31.39 -21.99
C THR A 41 2.30 30.30 -21.41
N ARG A 42 2.23 29.18 -22.10
CA ARG A 42 1.56 27.95 -21.65
C ARG A 42 2.16 27.56 -20.31
N THR A 43 1.51 27.93 -19.22
CA THR A 43 1.89 27.55 -17.87
C THR A 43 1.69 26.04 -17.74
N ILE A 44 2.79 25.32 -17.72
CA ILE A 44 2.85 23.94 -17.28
C ILE A 44 2.26 23.91 -15.86
N GLY A 45 1.27 23.05 -15.66
CA GLY A 45 0.43 22.99 -14.48
C GLY A 45 1.23 23.15 -13.18
N THR A 46 0.92 24.19 -12.46
CA THR A 46 1.32 24.38 -11.07
C THR A 46 0.74 23.22 -10.26
N THR A 47 1.59 22.27 -9.90
CA THR A 47 1.31 21.37 -8.80
C THR A 47 1.08 22.26 -7.57
N THR A 48 -0.16 22.32 -7.10
CA THR A 48 -0.48 22.94 -5.82
C THR A 48 0.42 22.30 -4.77
N PRO A 49 1.23 23.07 -4.01
CA PRO A 49 1.95 22.50 -2.89
C PRO A 49 0.90 21.89 -1.95
N LEU A 50 1.04 20.61 -1.63
CA LEU A 50 0.28 20.05 -0.53
C LEU A 50 0.75 20.82 0.71
N THR A 51 -0.16 21.52 1.37
CA THR A 51 0.05 21.94 2.76
C THR A 51 0.13 20.64 3.56
N VAL A 52 1.34 20.15 3.75
CA VAL A 52 1.59 18.98 4.60
C VAL A 52 1.47 19.50 6.02
N ASP A 53 0.46 19.04 6.74
CA ASP A 53 0.40 19.25 8.17
C ASP A 53 1.60 18.54 8.79
N CYS A 54 2.50 19.33 9.40
CA CYS A 54 3.72 18.87 10.05
C CYS A 54 3.35 18.28 11.41
N VAL A 55 2.64 17.15 11.41
CA VAL A 55 2.14 16.49 12.61
C VAL A 55 2.64 15.05 12.61
N ALA A 56 3.18 14.61 13.76
CA ALA A 56 3.53 13.21 13.96
C ALA A 56 2.29 12.34 13.72
N LYS A 57 2.48 11.27 12.96
CA LYS A 57 1.41 10.30 12.75
C LYS A 57 1.42 9.28 13.89
N PRO A 58 0.23 8.75 14.23
CA PRO A 58 0.14 7.75 15.30
C PRO A 58 0.72 6.40 14.85
N GLU A 59 1.42 5.75 15.74
CA GLU A 59 1.72 4.34 15.60
C GLU A 59 0.48 3.49 15.88
N MET A 60 0.43 2.35 15.22
CA MET A 60 -0.59 1.32 15.39
C MET A 60 0.06 -0.05 15.26
N THR A 61 -0.60 -1.05 15.81
CA THR A 61 -0.11 -2.43 15.77
C THR A 61 0.30 -2.89 14.38
N GLU A 62 1.44 -3.58 14.31
CA GLU A 62 1.91 -4.25 13.09
C GLU A 62 0.96 -5.38 12.67
N GLY A 63 0.35 -6.02 13.65
CA GLY A 63 -0.47 -7.20 13.44
C GLY A 63 0.38 -8.45 13.09
N PRO A 64 -0.26 -9.62 12.94
CA PRO A 64 0.44 -10.91 12.86
C PRO A 64 0.91 -11.27 11.44
N TYR A 65 0.84 -10.37 10.46
CA TYR A 65 1.06 -10.71 9.05
C TYR A 65 2.25 -9.99 8.41
N PHE A 66 3.09 -9.33 9.19
CA PHE A 66 4.34 -8.79 8.68
C PHE A 66 5.31 -9.94 8.37
N VAL A 67 5.91 -9.90 7.18
CA VAL A 67 7.02 -10.75 6.77
C VAL A 67 7.98 -9.88 5.97
N ASP A 68 9.25 -9.83 6.38
CA ASP A 68 10.29 -9.12 5.61
C ASP A 68 10.80 -10.04 4.49
N GLU A 69 10.20 -9.90 3.32
CA GLU A 69 10.56 -10.63 2.11
C GLU A 69 11.82 -10.06 1.43
N GLY A 70 12.33 -8.94 1.90
CA GLY A 70 13.47 -8.26 1.28
C GLY A 70 13.21 -7.78 -0.16
N LEU A 71 11.96 -7.55 -0.56
CA LEU A 71 11.55 -7.23 -1.92
C LEU A 71 11.50 -5.73 -2.17
N ASN A 72 12.59 -5.15 -2.69
CA ASN A 72 12.59 -3.75 -3.14
C ASN A 72 11.90 -3.64 -4.50
N ARG A 73 10.61 -3.32 -4.51
CA ARG A 73 9.80 -3.20 -5.71
C ARG A 73 8.67 -2.18 -5.55
N SER A 74 8.41 -1.40 -6.58
CA SER A 74 7.28 -0.47 -6.58
C SER A 74 5.96 -1.15 -6.96
N ASP A 75 5.96 -2.11 -7.86
CA ASP A 75 4.76 -2.89 -8.19
C ASP A 75 4.71 -4.15 -7.32
N ILE A 76 3.88 -4.07 -6.27
CA ILE A 76 3.74 -5.15 -5.30
C ILE A 76 2.62 -6.14 -5.66
N ARG A 77 1.93 -5.95 -6.79
CA ARG A 77 0.85 -6.82 -7.24
C ARG A 77 1.32 -8.16 -7.75
N ILE A 78 2.58 -8.22 -8.20
CA ILE A 78 3.14 -9.42 -8.83
C ILE A 78 3.58 -10.40 -7.74
N ASP A 79 3.09 -11.63 -7.81
CA ASP A 79 3.59 -12.71 -7.00
C ASP A 79 4.89 -13.25 -7.60
N THR A 80 5.96 -13.28 -6.81
CA THR A 80 7.25 -13.81 -7.29
C THR A 80 7.29 -15.35 -7.32
N TYR A 81 6.32 -16.01 -6.68
CA TYR A 81 6.21 -17.46 -6.64
C TYR A 81 5.83 -18.03 -8.01
N ASP A 82 4.84 -17.44 -8.68
CA ASP A 82 4.29 -17.96 -9.93
C ASP A 82 4.12 -16.91 -11.03
N GLY A 83 4.42 -15.63 -10.75
CA GLY A 83 4.31 -14.53 -11.69
C GLY A 83 2.89 -14.00 -11.88
N THR A 84 1.91 -14.46 -11.10
CA THR A 84 0.53 -13.95 -11.18
C THR A 84 0.45 -12.50 -10.72
N ILE A 85 -0.56 -11.78 -11.21
CA ILE A 85 -0.87 -10.42 -10.81
C ILE A 85 -2.15 -10.46 -9.99
N SER A 86 -2.10 -9.91 -8.77
CA SER A 86 -3.27 -9.85 -7.89
C SER A 86 -4.43 -9.13 -8.54
N ASP A 87 -5.60 -9.76 -8.48
CA ASP A 87 -6.87 -9.17 -8.90
C ASP A 87 -7.24 -7.98 -8.03
N GLY A 88 -7.95 -7.03 -8.60
CA GLY A 88 -8.49 -5.89 -7.89
C GLY A 88 -8.34 -4.56 -8.61
N THR A 89 -8.92 -3.54 -8.03
CA THR A 89 -8.85 -2.19 -8.57
C THR A 89 -7.49 -1.57 -8.25
N ARG A 90 -6.75 -1.20 -9.28
CA ARG A 90 -5.40 -0.63 -9.16
C ARG A 90 -5.41 0.67 -8.35
N LEU A 91 -4.45 0.78 -7.42
CA LEU A 91 -4.08 2.01 -6.72
C LEU A 91 -2.61 2.33 -6.97
N THR A 92 -2.32 3.60 -7.28
CA THR A 92 -0.96 4.16 -7.15
C THR A 92 -0.92 4.93 -5.84
N LEU A 93 -0.04 4.54 -4.92
CA LEU A 93 0.11 5.14 -3.61
C LEU A 93 1.48 5.78 -3.49
N ASP A 94 1.49 7.09 -3.26
CA ASP A 94 2.70 7.87 -2.94
C ASP A 94 2.72 8.14 -1.43
N ILE A 95 3.77 7.73 -0.75
CA ILE A 95 4.03 8.03 0.66
C ILE A 95 5.16 9.06 0.72
N ASP A 96 4.89 10.21 1.32
CA ASP A 96 5.91 11.22 1.63
C ASP A 96 6.34 11.05 3.08
N VAL A 97 7.57 10.63 3.30
CA VAL A 97 8.18 10.48 4.63
C VAL A 97 8.87 11.78 5.00
N LEU A 98 8.52 12.32 6.15
CA LEU A 98 9.01 13.61 6.61
C LEU A 98 9.60 13.47 8.00
N GLN A 99 10.72 14.12 8.25
CA GLN A 99 11.24 14.33 9.59
C GLN A 99 10.64 15.59 10.18
N ILE A 100 10.12 15.49 11.39
CA ILE A 100 9.61 16.62 12.18
C ILE A 100 10.78 17.20 12.98
N SER A 101 10.85 18.53 13.02
CA SER A 101 11.78 19.27 13.86
C SER A 101 11.10 20.53 14.40
N ALA A 102 11.82 21.26 15.28
CA ALA A 102 11.34 22.55 15.81
C ALA A 102 11.10 23.60 14.70
N ASP A 103 11.81 23.48 13.58
CA ASP A 103 11.75 24.40 12.44
C ASP A 103 10.73 23.99 11.38
N GLY A 104 10.03 22.87 11.59
CA GLY A 104 9.02 22.33 10.66
C GLY A 104 9.38 20.94 10.13
N CYS A 105 8.77 20.55 9.01
CA CYS A 105 9.01 19.25 8.37
C CYS A 105 10.00 19.35 7.23
N THR A 106 10.91 18.40 7.17
CA THR A 106 11.81 18.20 6.04
C THR A 106 11.64 16.81 5.43
N ALA A 107 11.89 16.69 4.13
CA ALA A 107 11.86 15.39 3.46
C ALA A 107 12.90 14.45 4.10
N LEU A 108 12.50 13.22 4.40
CA LEU A 108 13.38 12.18 4.90
C LEU A 108 13.74 11.21 3.77
N SER A 109 14.93 11.42 3.19
CA SER A 109 15.49 10.54 2.15
C SER A 109 16.14 9.30 2.79
N GLY A 110 16.09 8.17 2.08
CA GLY A 110 16.77 6.93 2.48
C GLY A 110 16.01 6.08 3.50
N ALA A 111 14.83 6.48 3.92
CA ALA A 111 13.99 5.65 4.77
C ALA A 111 13.42 4.45 4.00
N VAL A 112 13.49 3.27 4.58
CA VAL A 112 12.86 2.05 4.04
C VAL A 112 11.38 2.07 4.42
N VAL A 113 10.52 2.04 3.42
CA VAL A 113 9.06 2.05 3.57
C VAL A 113 8.52 0.71 3.10
N ASP A 114 8.01 -0.10 4.01
CA ASP A 114 7.34 -1.36 3.72
C ASP A 114 5.84 -1.12 3.59
N LEU A 115 5.21 -1.80 2.64
CA LEU A 115 3.76 -1.82 2.45
C LEU A 115 3.31 -3.27 2.28
N TRP A 116 2.31 -3.70 3.06
CA TRP A 116 1.68 -5.00 2.89
C TRP A 116 0.19 -4.94 3.20
N HIS A 117 -0.57 -5.81 2.57
CA HIS A 117 -2.01 -5.91 2.79
C HIS A 117 -2.58 -7.21 2.21
N CYS A 118 -3.80 -7.55 2.52
CA CYS A 118 -4.50 -8.68 1.94
C CYS A 118 -4.95 -8.41 0.49
N ASP A 119 -5.18 -9.46 -0.27
CA ASP A 119 -5.75 -9.38 -1.61
C ASP A 119 -7.25 -8.98 -1.59
N ALA A 120 -7.88 -8.96 -2.75
CA ALA A 120 -9.30 -8.63 -2.89
C ALA A 120 -10.23 -9.58 -2.13
N TYR A 121 -9.76 -10.76 -1.77
CA TYR A 121 -10.50 -11.79 -1.04
C TYR A 121 -10.16 -11.84 0.44
N GLY A 122 -9.29 -10.96 0.93
CA GLY A 122 -8.88 -10.88 2.33
C GLY A 122 -7.78 -11.87 2.72
N VAL A 123 -6.99 -12.34 1.75
CA VAL A 123 -5.90 -13.30 1.94
C VAL A 123 -4.56 -12.56 1.95
N TYR A 124 -3.74 -12.80 2.96
CA TYR A 124 -2.35 -12.35 3.00
C TYR A 124 -1.43 -13.39 2.38
N SER A 125 -0.42 -12.95 1.65
CA SER A 125 0.67 -13.80 1.16
C SER A 125 1.58 -14.24 2.31
N ASP A 126 2.28 -15.34 2.13
CA ASP A 126 3.23 -15.96 3.06
C ASP A 126 2.70 -16.18 4.49
N VAL A 127 1.43 -16.57 4.58
CA VAL A 127 0.76 -16.87 5.86
C VAL A 127 0.23 -18.29 5.83
N ALA A 128 0.74 -19.14 6.74
CA ALA A 128 0.36 -20.56 6.80
C ALA A 128 -1.15 -20.77 6.99
N ALA A 129 -1.80 -19.95 7.81
CA ALA A 129 -3.25 -20.01 8.03
C ALA A 129 -4.07 -19.70 6.77
N ASN A 130 -3.49 -18.99 5.81
CA ASN A 130 -4.09 -18.63 4.53
C ASN A 130 -3.72 -19.61 3.40
N ASN A 131 -2.93 -20.64 3.68
CA ASN A 131 -2.35 -21.56 2.68
C ASN A 131 -1.56 -20.82 1.58
N SER A 132 -0.87 -19.75 1.93
CA SER A 132 -0.17 -18.87 1.01
C SER A 132 1.34 -18.82 1.27
N VAL A 133 1.90 -19.79 1.98
CA VAL A 133 3.34 -19.86 2.28
C VAL A 133 4.16 -19.88 0.99
N GLY A 134 5.17 -19.01 0.93
CA GLY A 134 6.04 -18.83 -0.23
C GLY A 134 5.50 -17.87 -1.28
N HIS A 135 4.23 -17.46 -1.21
CA HIS A 135 3.68 -16.38 -2.03
C HIS A 135 4.10 -15.02 -1.50
N THR A 136 4.25 -14.04 -2.39
CA THR A 136 4.77 -12.71 -2.03
C THR A 136 3.89 -11.56 -2.51
N PHE A 137 2.71 -11.86 -3.03
CA PHE A 137 1.81 -10.83 -3.56
C PHE A 137 1.46 -9.79 -2.51
N LEU A 138 1.32 -8.55 -2.94
CA LEU A 138 0.90 -7.40 -2.15
C LEU A 138 1.78 -7.13 -0.92
N ARG A 139 3.09 -7.43 -1.06
CA ARG A 139 4.16 -7.10 -0.12
C ARG A 139 5.34 -6.51 -0.86
N GLY A 140 6.05 -5.59 -0.23
CA GLY A 140 7.30 -5.06 -0.74
C GLY A 140 7.68 -3.76 -0.06
N TYR A 141 8.92 -3.34 -0.27
CA TYR A 141 9.39 -2.07 0.23
C TYR A 141 9.93 -1.17 -0.88
N GLN A 142 10.00 0.10 -0.59
CA GLN A 142 10.70 1.11 -1.38
C GLN A 142 11.59 1.95 -0.46
N VAL A 143 12.63 2.53 -1.00
CA VAL A 143 13.46 3.51 -0.29
C VAL A 143 13.00 4.90 -0.71
N SER A 144 12.75 5.77 0.25
CA SER A 144 12.33 7.15 -0.02
C SER A 144 13.42 7.90 -0.78
N ASP A 145 13.01 8.64 -1.81
CA ASP A 145 13.89 9.43 -2.67
C ASP A 145 14.34 10.75 -1.98
N ASP A 146 15.08 11.60 -2.70
CA ASP A 146 15.56 12.88 -2.18
C ASP A 146 14.44 13.86 -1.80
N CYS A 147 13.21 13.60 -2.25
CA CYS A 147 12.01 14.33 -1.85
C CYS A 147 11.25 13.63 -0.70
N GLY A 148 11.82 12.58 -0.09
CA GLY A 148 11.20 11.78 0.95
C GLY A 148 10.10 10.85 0.43
N ARG A 149 10.01 10.57 -0.89
CA ARG A 149 8.90 9.82 -1.48
C ARG A 149 9.23 8.38 -1.75
N ALA A 150 8.33 7.50 -1.30
CA ALA A 150 8.21 6.11 -1.72
C ALA A 150 6.92 5.92 -2.53
N ARG A 151 6.99 5.19 -3.66
CA ARG A 151 5.85 4.96 -4.55
C ARG A 151 5.54 3.48 -4.69
N PHE A 152 4.25 3.15 -4.56
CA PHE A 152 3.75 1.80 -4.77
C PHE A 152 2.66 1.75 -5.84
N ILE A 153 2.66 0.65 -6.59
CA ILE A 153 1.57 0.22 -7.46
C ILE A 153 0.98 -1.03 -6.81
N THR A 154 -0.28 -0.92 -6.42
CA THR A 154 -0.98 -1.99 -5.72
C THR A 154 -2.44 -2.07 -6.16
N VAL A 155 -3.26 -2.81 -5.44
CA VAL A 155 -4.73 -2.82 -5.58
C VAL A 155 -5.38 -2.34 -4.29
N LEU A 156 -6.66 -1.97 -4.35
CA LEU A 156 -7.45 -1.74 -3.14
C LEU A 156 -7.57 -3.07 -2.39
N PRO A 157 -7.38 -3.10 -1.05
CA PRO A 157 -7.46 -4.34 -0.30
C PRO A 157 -8.91 -4.83 -0.19
N GLY A 158 -9.09 -6.14 -0.09
CA GLY A 158 -10.34 -6.70 0.37
C GLY A 158 -10.54 -6.51 1.87
N TRP A 159 -11.52 -7.20 2.42
CA TRP A 159 -11.78 -7.23 3.84
C TRP A 159 -11.61 -8.66 4.38
N TYR A 160 -11.34 -8.78 5.67
CA TYR A 160 -11.38 -10.04 6.40
C TYR A 160 -12.07 -9.83 7.75
N GLN A 161 -12.49 -10.91 8.38
CA GLN A 161 -13.32 -10.88 9.58
C GLN A 161 -12.67 -10.08 10.72
N GLY A 162 -13.44 -9.21 11.34
CA GLY A 162 -13.06 -8.44 12.50
C GLY A 162 -12.23 -7.18 12.22
N ARG A 163 -11.94 -6.88 10.94
CA ARG A 163 -11.16 -5.70 10.58
C ARG A 163 -11.83 -4.89 9.46
N THR A 164 -11.75 -3.58 9.57
CA THR A 164 -12.05 -2.69 8.44
C THR A 164 -10.95 -2.80 7.37
N VAL A 165 -11.22 -2.30 6.16
CA VAL A 165 -10.26 -2.29 5.05
C VAL A 165 -9.06 -1.42 5.39
N HIS A 166 -7.84 -1.96 5.28
CA HIS A 166 -6.61 -1.24 5.61
C HIS A 166 -5.39 -1.74 4.84
N TYR A 167 -4.37 -0.89 4.76
CA TYR A 167 -2.98 -1.23 4.46
C TYR A 167 -2.19 -1.21 5.75
N HIS A 168 -1.17 -2.03 5.83
CA HIS A 168 -0.10 -1.88 6.82
C HIS A 168 1.08 -1.14 6.21
N ILE A 169 1.71 -0.29 7.01
CA ILE A 169 2.91 0.44 6.63
C ILE A 169 3.92 0.40 7.76
N LYS A 170 5.19 0.17 7.42
CA LYS A 170 6.32 0.26 8.34
C LYS A 170 7.39 1.14 7.74
N ILE A 171 7.98 2.02 8.53
CA ILE A 171 9.07 2.89 8.10
C ILE A 171 10.26 2.66 9.01
N ARG A 172 11.38 2.27 8.40
CA ARG A 172 12.63 2.00 9.11
C ARG A 172 13.68 3.01 8.69
N THR A 173 14.35 3.61 9.67
CA THR A 173 15.40 4.59 9.45
C THR A 173 16.37 4.63 10.65
N THR A 174 17.08 5.73 10.84
CA THR A 174 17.95 5.96 11.99
C THR A 174 17.43 7.17 12.77
N GLY A 175 17.28 6.99 14.08
CA GLY A 175 16.88 8.06 14.98
C GLY A 175 17.98 9.13 15.16
N THR A 176 17.64 10.24 15.79
CA THR A 176 18.59 11.33 16.05
C THR A 176 19.70 10.94 17.01
N ASP A 177 19.50 9.90 17.80
CA ASP A 177 20.47 9.29 18.71
C ASP A 177 21.42 8.28 18.02
N GLY A 178 21.21 8.01 16.73
CA GLY A 178 21.99 7.07 15.92
C GLY A 178 21.54 5.61 16.05
N ASN A 179 20.48 5.32 16.79
CA ASN A 179 19.91 3.99 16.90
C ASN A 179 18.92 3.69 15.77
N PRO A 180 18.58 2.41 15.50
CA PRO A 180 17.49 2.07 14.61
C PRO A 180 16.17 2.72 15.09
N TYR A 181 15.43 3.28 14.16
CA TYR A 181 14.12 3.86 14.36
C TYR A 181 13.12 3.11 13.49
N GLU A 182 12.03 2.66 14.09
CA GLU A 182 10.97 1.96 13.41
C GLU A 182 9.61 2.60 13.76
N PHE A 183 8.82 2.87 12.75
CA PHE A 183 7.46 3.37 12.87
C PHE A 183 6.54 2.38 12.16
N THR A 184 5.51 1.91 12.84
CA THR A 184 4.50 1.02 12.27
C THR A 184 3.11 1.63 12.43
N SER A 185 2.28 1.52 11.39
CA SER A 185 0.92 2.03 11.40
C SER A 185 0.05 1.37 10.33
N GLN A 186 -1.19 1.83 10.22
CA GLN A 186 -2.15 1.36 9.23
C GLN A 186 -2.79 2.53 8.48
N LEU A 187 -3.03 2.37 7.18
CA LEU A 187 -3.70 3.36 6.34
C LEU A 187 -5.10 2.87 6.00
N TYR A 188 -6.07 3.76 6.03
CA TYR A 188 -7.47 3.43 5.87
C TYR A 188 -8.14 4.27 4.79
N PHE A 189 -9.36 3.90 4.45
CA PHE A 189 -10.29 4.71 3.65
C PHE A 189 -11.55 5.02 4.48
N THR A 190 -12.36 5.96 4.02
CA THR A 190 -13.67 6.18 4.63
C THR A 190 -14.59 4.98 4.36
N ASP A 191 -15.53 4.72 5.28
CA ASP A 191 -16.53 3.65 5.11
C ASP A 191 -17.35 3.83 3.83
N GLU A 192 -17.61 5.08 3.42
CA GLU A 192 -18.30 5.38 2.17
C GLU A 192 -17.50 4.93 0.95
N PHE A 193 -16.19 5.22 0.91
CA PHE A 193 -15.31 4.77 -0.15
C PHE A 193 -15.20 3.23 -0.17
N ASN A 194 -15.04 2.62 1.01
CA ASN A 194 -15.00 1.17 1.17
C ASN A 194 -16.26 0.51 0.60
N ALA A 195 -17.44 0.98 0.99
CA ALA A 195 -18.72 0.45 0.51
C ALA A 195 -18.84 0.56 -1.02
N ALA A 196 -18.38 1.66 -1.61
CA ALA A 196 -18.48 1.89 -3.04
C ALA A 196 -17.63 0.91 -3.87
N PHE A 197 -16.38 0.66 -3.50
CA PHE A 197 -15.54 -0.23 -4.29
C PHE A 197 -15.76 -1.71 -3.96
N LEU A 198 -16.06 -2.05 -2.70
CA LEU A 198 -16.37 -3.43 -2.29
C LEU A 198 -17.64 -3.98 -2.96
N ALA A 199 -18.53 -3.11 -3.45
CA ALA A 199 -19.67 -3.51 -4.25
C ALA A 199 -19.33 -3.89 -5.70
N THR A 200 -18.07 -3.78 -6.10
CA THR A 200 -17.60 -4.11 -7.47
C THR A 200 -16.78 -5.40 -7.48
N GLU A 201 -16.73 -6.08 -8.66
CA GLU A 201 -15.83 -7.23 -8.80
C GLU A 201 -14.35 -6.80 -8.76
N PRO A 202 -13.47 -7.64 -8.18
CA PRO A 202 -13.73 -8.98 -7.64
C PRO A 202 -14.23 -8.99 -6.17
N TYR A 203 -14.28 -7.85 -5.49
CA TYR A 203 -14.59 -7.74 -4.05
C TYR A 203 -16.01 -8.18 -3.69
N ALA A 204 -16.97 -7.90 -4.58
CA ALA A 204 -18.38 -8.22 -4.36
C ALA A 204 -18.66 -9.71 -4.14
N ALA A 205 -17.81 -10.58 -4.70
CA ALA A 205 -17.90 -12.03 -4.52
C ALA A 205 -17.79 -12.48 -3.05
N LYS A 206 -17.10 -11.70 -2.19
CA LYS A 206 -16.94 -12.01 -0.77
C LYS A 206 -18.13 -11.54 0.10
N GLY A 207 -18.99 -10.70 -0.45
CA GLY A 207 -20.11 -10.14 0.30
C GLY A 207 -19.76 -8.92 1.14
N THR A 208 -20.62 -8.58 2.09
CA THR A 208 -20.51 -7.37 2.91
C THR A 208 -19.54 -7.58 4.06
N PRO A 209 -18.64 -6.62 4.34
CA PRO A 209 -17.79 -6.65 5.52
C PRO A 209 -18.60 -6.76 6.81
N ASP A 210 -18.05 -7.47 7.80
CA ASP A 210 -18.62 -7.54 9.14
C ASP A 210 -18.15 -6.39 10.05
N THR A 211 -17.13 -5.65 9.62
CA THR A 211 -16.49 -4.61 10.40
C THR A 211 -16.32 -3.34 9.57
N THR A 212 -16.61 -2.19 10.16
CA THR A 212 -16.45 -0.86 9.58
C THR A 212 -15.47 -0.06 10.42
N ASN A 213 -15.07 1.13 9.96
CA ASN A 213 -14.21 2.04 10.74
C ASN A 213 -14.82 2.33 12.13
N ALA A 214 -16.15 2.44 12.19
CA ALA A 214 -16.85 2.73 13.45
C ALA A 214 -16.82 1.56 14.47
N THR A 215 -16.49 0.34 14.03
CA THR A 215 -16.50 -0.86 14.86
C THR A 215 -15.14 -1.57 14.92
N ASP A 216 -14.15 -1.13 14.15
CA ASP A 216 -12.79 -1.66 14.19
C ASP A 216 -12.02 -1.09 15.37
N PHE A 217 -11.62 -1.97 16.29
CA PHE A 217 -10.92 -1.60 17.51
C PHE A 217 -9.61 -0.84 17.26
N ILE A 218 -8.85 -1.22 16.22
CA ILE A 218 -7.58 -0.56 15.89
C ILE A 218 -7.83 0.80 15.25
N TYR A 219 -8.78 0.88 14.31
CA TYR A 219 -9.17 2.17 13.72
C TYR A 219 -9.62 3.18 14.77
N LEU A 220 -10.39 2.74 15.77
CA LEU A 220 -10.91 3.62 16.84
C LEU A 220 -9.83 4.26 17.70
N GLN A 221 -8.61 3.73 17.71
CA GLN A 221 -7.50 4.33 18.46
C GLN A 221 -7.03 5.64 17.78
N ALA A 222 -6.73 5.61 16.48
CA ALA A 222 -6.22 6.78 15.78
C ALA A 222 -6.44 6.75 14.24
N GLY A 223 -7.20 5.81 13.71
CA GLY A 223 -7.37 5.57 12.28
C GLY A 223 -7.89 6.78 11.49
N GLU A 224 -8.64 7.68 12.15
CA GLU A 224 -9.11 8.93 11.52
C GLU A 224 -7.94 9.81 11.03
N GLN A 225 -6.77 9.74 11.67
CA GLN A 225 -5.57 10.48 11.27
C GLN A 225 -4.81 9.83 10.11
N MET A 226 -5.18 8.61 9.77
CA MET A 226 -4.52 7.75 8.78
C MET A 226 -5.41 7.47 7.56
N LEU A 227 -6.40 8.33 7.30
CA LEU A 227 -7.31 8.23 6.17
C LEU A 227 -6.63 8.69 4.88
N LEU A 228 -6.67 7.84 3.87
CA LEU A 228 -6.31 8.17 2.49
C LEU A 228 -7.46 8.92 1.80
N ASP A 229 -7.11 9.87 0.94
CA ASP A 229 -8.03 10.56 0.02
C ASP A 229 -7.74 10.11 -1.43
N PRO A 230 -8.32 9.00 -1.91
CA PRO A 230 -8.07 8.48 -3.23
C PRO A 230 -8.79 9.30 -4.31
N ARG A 231 -8.07 9.58 -5.41
CA ARG A 231 -8.59 10.28 -6.58
C ARG A 231 -8.67 9.36 -7.78
N ARG A 232 -9.76 9.47 -8.52
CA ARG A 232 -9.93 8.70 -9.75
C ARG A 232 -8.89 9.12 -10.79
N VAL A 233 -8.20 8.13 -11.37
CA VAL A 233 -7.24 8.34 -12.46
C VAL A 233 -7.52 7.33 -13.58
N ARG A 234 -6.85 7.51 -14.74
CA ARG A 234 -6.98 6.52 -15.82
C ARG A 234 -6.46 5.16 -15.35
N GLY A 235 -7.33 4.18 -15.35
CA GLY A 235 -7.01 2.78 -15.01
C GLY A 235 -6.99 2.46 -13.51
N GLY A 236 -7.65 3.28 -12.67
CA GLY A 236 -7.78 3.00 -11.24
C GLY A 236 -7.87 4.25 -10.38
N TRP A 237 -7.15 4.23 -9.28
CA TRP A 237 -7.08 5.30 -8.28
C TRP A 237 -5.64 5.71 -8.01
N ALA A 238 -5.45 6.89 -7.48
CA ALA A 238 -4.20 7.40 -6.93
C ALA A 238 -4.46 8.06 -5.59
N ALA A 239 -3.58 7.81 -4.63
CA ALA A 239 -3.57 8.49 -3.35
C ALA A 239 -2.15 8.95 -3.02
N ARG A 240 -2.04 9.99 -2.20
CA ARG A 240 -0.80 10.48 -1.65
C ARG A 240 -1.01 10.77 -0.17
N PHE A 241 -0.09 10.32 0.67
CA PHE A 241 -0.18 10.48 2.10
C PHE A 241 1.17 10.89 2.68
N ALA A 242 1.17 11.84 3.61
CA ALA A 242 2.37 12.28 4.28
C ALA A 242 2.43 11.72 5.70
N ILE A 243 3.58 11.18 6.05
CA ILE A 243 3.88 10.63 7.38
C ILE A 243 5.02 11.44 7.98
N GLY A 244 4.70 12.22 9.00
CA GLY A 244 5.69 12.93 9.81
C GLY A 244 6.20 12.04 10.93
N LEU A 245 7.51 11.92 11.07
CA LEU A 245 8.19 11.13 12.10
C LEU A 245 8.98 12.06 13.02
N ASP A 246 8.81 11.89 14.33
CA ASP A 246 9.66 12.50 15.33
C ASP A 246 10.81 11.54 15.62
N LEU A 247 11.92 11.70 14.92
CA LEU A 247 13.08 10.82 15.05
C LEU A 247 13.82 10.97 16.40
N SER A 248 13.37 11.85 17.28
CA SER A 248 13.87 11.97 18.66
C SER A 248 13.04 11.14 19.66
N ASP A 249 11.89 10.63 19.23
CA ASP A 249 11.09 9.70 20.02
C ASP A 249 11.79 8.34 20.06
N THR A 250 12.03 7.84 21.26
CA THR A 250 12.69 6.55 21.49
C THR A 250 11.71 5.45 21.87
N ASP A 251 10.43 5.79 22.03
CA ASP A 251 9.34 4.87 22.38
C ASP A 251 8.58 4.46 21.13
N VAL A 252 9.32 4.10 20.07
CA VAL A 252 8.76 3.68 18.78
C VAL A 252 9.15 2.24 18.47
N GLY A 253 8.35 1.55 17.67
CA GLY A 253 8.67 0.20 17.23
C GLY A 253 8.46 -0.87 18.30
N ASP A 254 7.41 -0.71 19.11
CA ASP A 254 7.03 -1.76 20.06
C ASP A 254 6.87 -3.11 19.35
N ASP A 255 7.56 -4.11 19.92
CA ASP A 255 7.44 -5.52 19.51
C ASP A 255 6.00 -6.01 19.72
N ASP A 256 5.13 -5.73 18.76
CA ASP A 256 3.78 -6.29 18.68
C ASP A 256 3.75 -7.82 18.45
N SER A 257 4.82 -8.51 18.79
CA SER A 257 4.89 -9.96 18.82
C SER A 257 3.94 -10.61 19.85
N GLY A 258 3.22 -9.79 20.63
CA GLY A 258 2.15 -10.18 21.53
C GLY A 258 0.79 -9.95 20.89
N GLY A 259 0.23 -10.96 20.27
CA GLY A 259 -1.08 -10.98 19.62
C GLY A 259 -2.14 -10.08 20.23
N GLY A 260 -2.38 -8.93 19.59
CA GLY A 260 -3.60 -8.14 19.81
C GLY A 260 -4.85 -8.95 19.43
N PRO A 261 -6.07 -8.49 19.79
CA PRO A 261 -7.30 -9.24 19.62
C PRO A 261 -7.80 -9.41 18.17
N GLY A 262 -6.95 -9.26 17.18
CA GLY A 262 -7.15 -9.81 15.85
C GLY A 262 -6.72 -11.27 15.88
N GLY A 263 -7.61 -12.18 16.32
CA GLY A 263 -7.37 -13.60 16.24
C GLY A 263 -6.97 -14.02 14.81
N PRO A 264 -6.30 -15.18 14.64
CA PRO A 264 -5.97 -15.68 13.32
C PRO A 264 -7.24 -15.68 12.46
N PRO A 265 -7.14 -15.36 11.16
CA PRO A 265 -8.30 -15.43 10.29
C PRO A 265 -8.97 -16.79 10.46
N PRO A 266 -10.29 -16.86 10.40
CA PRO A 266 -10.97 -18.14 10.55
C PRO A 266 -10.38 -19.10 9.53
N SER A 267 -9.91 -20.24 10.00
CA SER A 267 -9.45 -21.37 9.20
C SER A 267 -10.67 -22.02 8.53
N GLY A 268 -11.28 -21.30 7.61
CA GLY A 268 -12.29 -21.82 6.70
C GLY A 268 -11.67 -21.90 5.31
N PRO A 269 -11.97 -22.94 4.53
CA PRO A 269 -11.57 -22.95 3.14
C PRO A 269 -12.13 -21.69 2.47
N PRO A 270 -11.40 -21.06 1.54
CA PRO A 270 -11.93 -19.97 0.75
C PRO A 270 -13.24 -20.42 0.10
N PRO A 271 -14.24 -19.55 -0.03
CA PRO A 271 -15.45 -19.91 -0.74
C PRO A 271 -15.05 -20.42 -2.13
N SER A 272 -15.50 -21.63 -2.46
CA SER A 272 -15.27 -22.26 -3.75
C SER A 272 -15.97 -21.40 -4.82
N GLY A 273 -15.31 -20.38 -5.30
CA GLY A 273 -15.83 -19.41 -6.24
C GLY A 273 -14.88 -19.21 -7.41
N SER A 274 -15.15 -19.92 -8.45
CA SER A 274 -14.64 -19.97 -9.80
C SER A 274 -13.45 -20.90 -10.03
N PRO A 275 -13.65 -21.89 -10.93
CA PRO A 275 -12.52 -22.64 -11.44
C PRO A 275 -11.64 -21.69 -12.25
N SER A 276 -10.36 -21.60 -11.90
CA SER A 276 -9.33 -21.09 -12.81
C SER A 276 -9.57 -21.71 -14.20
N PRO A 277 -9.51 -20.93 -15.27
CA PRO A 277 -9.59 -21.50 -16.61
C PRO A 277 -8.41 -22.48 -16.75
N THR A 278 -8.72 -23.74 -16.79
CA THR A 278 -7.76 -24.79 -17.14
C THR A 278 -7.16 -24.39 -18.48
N PRO A 279 -5.83 -24.32 -18.63
CA PRO A 279 -5.23 -24.06 -19.92
C PRO A 279 -5.65 -25.21 -20.85
N THR A 280 -6.50 -24.88 -21.82
CA THR A 280 -6.85 -25.79 -22.91
C THR A 280 -5.60 -26.02 -23.72
N VAL A 281 -4.93 -27.12 -23.47
CA VAL A 281 -3.85 -27.62 -24.33
C VAL A 281 -4.51 -28.00 -25.64
N SER A 282 -4.35 -27.15 -26.65
CA SER A 282 -4.71 -27.48 -28.04
C SER A 282 -3.86 -28.68 -28.48
N PRO A 283 -4.45 -29.78 -28.94
CA PRO A 283 -3.65 -30.86 -29.45
C PRO A 283 -2.94 -30.41 -30.73
N SER A 284 -1.63 -30.48 -30.74
CA SER A 284 -0.82 -30.38 -31.97
C SER A 284 -1.29 -31.42 -32.98
N PRO A 285 -1.43 -31.05 -34.26
CA PRO A 285 -1.76 -32.03 -35.28
C PRO A 285 -0.61 -33.01 -35.47
N SER A 286 -0.88 -34.26 -35.18
CA SER A 286 -0.04 -35.41 -35.45
C SER A 286 0.00 -35.60 -36.97
N THR A 287 1.08 -35.20 -37.62
CA THR A 287 1.37 -35.62 -39.01
C THR A 287 1.84 -37.06 -39.02
N SER A 288 0.91 -37.95 -39.36
CA SER A 288 1.23 -39.33 -39.71
C SER A 288 1.87 -39.32 -41.07
N GLU A 289 3.17 -39.46 -41.13
CA GLU A 289 3.85 -39.86 -42.36
C GLU A 289 3.68 -41.36 -42.59
N THR A 290 2.88 -41.69 -43.58
CA THR A 290 2.72 -43.05 -44.11
C THR A 290 3.97 -43.37 -44.96
N VAL A 291 4.87 -44.19 -44.44
CA VAL A 291 5.94 -44.78 -45.22
C VAL A 291 5.39 -45.96 -46.00
N THR A 292 5.28 -45.82 -47.31
CA THR A 292 5.02 -46.93 -48.24
C THR A 292 6.37 -47.54 -48.68
N PRO A 293 6.62 -48.82 -48.54
CA PRO A 293 7.77 -49.48 -49.08
C PRO A 293 7.49 -49.91 -50.52
N THR A 294 8.21 -49.36 -51.51
CA THR A 294 8.18 -49.91 -52.87
C THR A 294 9.52 -50.46 -53.21
N GLY A 295 9.46 -51.74 -53.53
CA GLY A 295 10.55 -52.65 -53.77
C GLY A 295 11.38 -52.37 -55.05
N THR A 296 12.54 -52.96 -54.99
CA THR A 296 13.47 -53.22 -56.09
C THR A 296 12.83 -54.09 -57.18
N PRO A 297 13.21 -54.06 -58.48
CA PRO A 297 14.37 -54.84 -58.90
C PRO A 297 15.26 -54.25 -59.97
N ALA A 298 16.48 -54.52 -59.88
CA ALA A 298 17.44 -55.26 -60.73
C ALA A 298 17.48 -55.02 -62.23
N THR A 299 18.71 -55.00 -62.71
CA THR A 299 19.40 -55.48 -63.92
C THR A 299 19.68 -54.44 -65.00
N SER A 300 20.92 -54.51 -65.30
CA SER A 300 21.78 -54.86 -66.48
C SER A 300 22.17 -53.64 -67.35
N GLU A 301 23.38 -53.46 -67.48
CA GLU A 301 24.40 -53.98 -68.49
C GLU A 301 24.66 -53.01 -69.66
N SER A 302 25.95 -52.78 -69.89
CA SER A 302 26.65 -52.50 -71.10
C SER A 302 26.65 -51.13 -71.77
N ALA A 303 27.71 -50.47 -71.80
CA ALA A 303 28.75 -50.29 -72.79
C ALA A 303 29.73 -49.20 -72.35
#